data_0cb47026e6a5dd212d2cc2fcb60533e3
#
_entry.id   0cb47026e6a5dd212d2cc2fcb60533e3
#
_cell.length_a   1.000
_cell.length_b   1.000
_cell.length_c   1.000
_cell.angle_alpha   90.00
_cell.angle_beta   90.00
_cell.angle_gamma   90.00
#
_symmetry.space_group_name_H-M   'P 1'
#
loop_
_entity.id
_entity.type
_entity.pdbx_description
1 polymer ?
#
loop_
_entity_poly.entity_id
_entity_poly.type
_entity_poly.pdbx_seq_one_letter_code
_entity_poly.pdbx_strand_id
1 'polypeptide(L)'
;MDAEKAGKIGRAFRLGMAWGKGVSMAQDEAKWITVHPNGTGANANGDPIKGRPLLIDDETGSILGGMGGKGKGKKLTDFKTSRKKMTFKSSGSASKPEGTTSGAQAVTQPKTLKDALKNFRDGLKGQRVTTEHLRQAARMVDESDEGKAYKQNVSKLVQKRKEAEQRIKELKDNYAAEMSKVKEEENNAARDDPKVVEAKRKESELSSKDDQVTRALNEKYPGVYDASDIYDAKQRAAYLRDKAKADEVHQEWQSAQQEVFDRQFDAVKPFKERRMRLVQQLNDELSKQASAKREAVKQTAEEAKKLFSSFNTLTPGTADEIARKIRGNATIETKKQMAAAMQCYPQVMADKFFGEYELGRTVKRGYCNSNFGEIRLSANDYDSSKDGINLGLERTASHETAHAMEELFPKLRDMEEAYYKERTQGEKSVRLSKLLPGSGYGRDEVTRPDHFFNPYVGKDYSHDGKNAKPHFEIMSMGMEYMIHEPEVFDKDPDTRNFILGVLATGVFE
;
A
#
# COMPACT_ATOMS: atom_id res chain seq x y z
N MET A 1 -38.52 4.75 -16.09
CA MET A 1 -37.50 4.31 -15.12
C MET A 1 -37.61 5.30 -13.97
N ASP A 2 -37.87 4.79 -12.79
CA ASP A 2 -38.14 5.56 -11.57
C ASP A 2 -36.94 6.44 -11.22
N ALA A 3 -37.16 7.70 -10.87
CA ALA A 3 -36.08 8.66 -10.55
C ALA A 3 -35.18 8.16 -9.40
N GLU A 4 -35.74 7.37 -8.48
CA GLU A 4 -35.01 6.73 -7.40
C GLU A 4 -34.07 5.63 -7.90
N LYS A 5 -34.48 4.82 -8.89
CA LYS A 5 -33.62 3.83 -9.56
C LYS A 5 -32.52 4.48 -10.36
N ALA A 6 -32.78 5.59 -11.04
CA ALA A 6 -31.77 6.35 -11.76
C ALA A 6 -30.75 6.98 -10.81
N GLY A 7 -31.17 7.45 -9.64
CA GLY A 7 -30.31 7.97 -8.58
C GLY A 7 -29.41 6.88 -7.96
N LYS A 8 -29.92 5.67 -7.74
CA LYS A 8 -29.15 4.51 -7.23
C LYS A 8 -28.13 4.02 -8.25
N ILE A 9 -28.50 3.96 -9.54
CA ILE A 9 -27.59 3.60 -10.63
C ILE A 9 -26.49 4.65 -10.81
N GLY A 10 -26.83 5.93 -10.75
CA GLY A 10 -25.86 7.02 -10.83
C GLY A 10 -24.89 7.07 -9.65
N ARG A 11 -25.29 6.64 -8.46
CA ARG A 11 -24.42 6.48 -7.28
C ARG A 11 -23.52 5.27 -7.41
N ALA A 12 -24.05 4.12 -7.77
CA ALA A 12 -23.26 2.90 -8.04
C ALA A 12 -22.21 3.14 -9.13
N PHE A 13 -22.55 3.94 -10.16
CA PHE A 13 -21.63 4.31 -11.22
C PHE A 13 -20.50 5.25 -10.74
N ARG A 14 -20.81 6.26 -9.92
CA ARG A 14 -19.80 7.14 -9.32
C ARG A 14 -18.85 6.38 -8.40
N LEU A 15 -19.35 5.41 -7.64
CA LEU A 15 -18.55 4.51 -6.81
C LEU A 15 -17.63 3.62 -7.64
N GLY A 16 -18.13 3.03 -8.73
CA GLY A 16 -17.32 2.24 -9.66
C GLY A 16 -16.21 3.06 -10.34
N MET A 17 -16.49 4.33 -10.71
CA MET A 17 -15.48 5.23 -11.29
C MET A 17 -14.47 5.73 -10.25
N ALA A 18 -14.91 5.99 -9.03
CA ALA A 18 -14.03 6.34 -7.91
C ALA A 18 -13.06 5.19 -7.60
N TRP A 19 -13.53 3.96 -7.68
CA TRP A 19 -12.72 2.77 -7.47
C TRP A 19 -11.60 2.62 -8.51
N GLY A 20 -11.90 2.87 -9.80
CA GLY A 20 -10.90 2.84 -10.88
C GLY A 20 -9.87 3.97 -10.81
N LYS A 21 -10.07 4.99 -9.98
CA LYS A 21 -9.19 6.15 -9.83
C LYS A 21 -8.50 6.25 -8.46
N GLY A 22 -8.71 5.27 -7.56
CA GLY A 22 -8.14 5.29 -6.21
C GLY A 22 -8.64 6.46 -5.35
N VAL A 23 -9.82 7.00 -5.65
CA VAL A 23 -10.38 8.12 -4.91
C VAL A 23 -11.07 7.60 -3.66
N SER A 24 -10.58 7.97 -2.50
CA SER A 24 -11.31 7.85 -1.25
C SER A 24 -12.41 8.92 -1.26
N MET A 25 -13.63 8.53 -1.48
CA MET A 25 -14.75 9.43 -1.36
C MET A 25 -15.44 9.25 -0.02
N ALA A 26 -15.52 10.30 0.74
CA ALA A 26 -16.43 10.39 1.87
C ALA A 26 -17.86 10.28 1.35
N GLN A 27 -18.63 9.34 1.84
CA GLN A 27 -19.95 9.09 1.31
C GLN A 27 -21.00 8.97 2.37
N ASP A 28 -22.01 9.75 2.19
CA ASP A 28 -22.92 10.09 3.24
C ASP A 28 -24.19 9.25 3.35
N GLU A 29 -24.51 8.27 2.49
CA GLU A 29 -25.91 7.86 2.49
C GLU A 29 -26.31 6.39 2.35
N ALA A 30 -25.47 5.45 2.02
CA ALA A 30 -25.96 4.07 1.96
C ALA A 30 -24.98 3.12 2.61
N LYS A 31 -25.42 2.21 3.45
CA LYS A 31 -24.52 1.31 4.17
C LYS A 31 -23.95 0.20 3.29
N TRP A 32 -24.67 -0.17 2.24
CA TRP A 32 -24.31 -1.30 1.39
C TRP A 32 -24.85 -1.12 -0.02
N ILE A 33 -24.00 -1.07 -1.01
CA ILE A 33 -24.40 -1.04 -2.42
C ILE A 33 -24.10 -2.39 -3.06
N THR A 34 -25.12 -3.11 -3.46
CA THR A 34 -24.97 -4.26 -4.34
C THR A 34 -24.92 -3.74 -5.77
N VAL A 35 -23.76 -3.80 -6.38
CA VAL A 35 -23.60 -3.45 -7.79
C VAL A 35 -24.17 -4.60 -8.61
N HIS A 36 -25.45 -4.58 -8.85
CA HIS A 36 -26.30 -5.56 -9.52
C HIS A 36 -26.46 -6.93 -8.86
N PRO A 37 -27.71 -7.34 -8.55
CA PRO A 37 -28.05 -8.62 -7.95
C PRO A 37 -27.67 -9.84 -8.84
N ASN A 38 -27.51 -9.63 -10.14
CA ASN A 38 -27.17 -10.66 -11.15
C ASN A 38 -25.67 -10.70 -11.50
N GLY A 39 -24.81 -9.96 -10.81
CA GLY A 39 -23.38 -9.91 -11.08
C GLY A 39 -22.97 -9.08 -12.30
N THR A 40 -23.84 -8.25 -12.81
CA THR A 40 -23.54 -7.30 -13.88
C THR A 40 -23.50 -5.88 -13.36
N GLY A 41 -22.46 -5.13 -13.70
CA GLY A 41 -22.37 -3.68 -13.50
C GLY A 41 -22.81 -2.92 -14.75
N ALA A 42 -22.93 -1.60 -14.65
CA ALA A 42 -23.18 -0.76 -15.81
C ALA A 42 -22.01 0.20 -16.06
N ASN A 43 -21.70 0.46 -17.35
CA ASN A 43 -20.71 1.46 -17.75
C ASN A 43 -21.31 2.89 -17.67
N ALA A 44 -20.52 3.88 -18.10
CA ALA A 44 -20.93 5.30 -18.11
C ALA A 44 -22.21 5.59 -18.90
N ASN A 45 -22.53 4.73 -19.86
CA ASN A 45 -23.69 4.86 -20.73
C ASN A 45 -24.91 4.06 -20.24
N GLY A 46 -24.76 3.34 -19.10
CA GLY A 46 -25.82 2.48 -18.56
C GLY A 46 -25.82 1.05 -19.14
N ASP A 47 -24.84 0.68 -19.98
CA ASP A 47 -24.75 -0.65 -20.55
C ASP A 47 -24.24 -1.67 -19.53
N PRO A 48 -24.81 -2.89 -19.47
CA PRO A 48 -24.41 -3.90 -18.50
C PRO A 48 -22.99 -4.41 -18.77
N ILE A 49 -22.16 -4.40 -17.73
CA ILE A 49 -20.80 -4.97 -17.74
C ILE A 49 -20.85 -6.35 -17.05
N LYS A 50 -20.30 -7.36 -17.70
CA LYS A 50 -20.14 -8.69 -17.07
C LYS A 50 -19.08 -8.62 -15.98
N GLY A 51 -19.46 -8.88 -14.74
CA GLY A 51 -18.55 -8.89 -13.58
C GLY A 51 -19.14 -9.65 -12.39
N ARG A 52 -18.32 -9.89 -11.37
CA ARG A 52 -18.81 -10.45 -10.10
C ARG A 52 -19.41 -9.33 -9.26
N PRO A 53 -20.54 -9.53 -8.58
CA PRO A 53 -21.09 -8.55 -7.67
C PRO A 53 -20.10 -8.29 -6.53
N LEU A 54 -19.81 -7.02 -6.28
CA LEU A 54 -18.98 -6.57 -5.17
C LEU A 54 -19.89 -5.93 -4.13
N LEU A 55 -19.65 -6.26 -2.87
CA LEU A 55 -20.25 -5.60 -1.75
C LEU A 55 -19.30 -4.48 -1.31
N ILE A 56 -19.74 -3.26 -1.38
CA ILE A 56 -18.94 -2.07 -1.05
C ILE A 56 -19.58 -1.41 0.16
N ASP A 57 -18.79 -1.15 1.17
CA ASP A 57 -19.16 -0.28 2.27
C ASP A 57 -19.19 1.15 1.74
N ASP A 58 -20.34 1.75 1.75
CA ASP A 58 -20.54 3.09 1.19
C ASP A 58 -20.15 4.23 2.15
N GLU A 59 -19.93 3.92 3.41
CA GLU A 59 -19.33 4.89 4.35
C GLU A 59 -17.83 5.02 4.14
N THR A 60 -17.14 3.93 3.79
CA THR A 60 -15.68 3.90 3.66
C THR A 60 -15.18 3.69 2.22
N GLY A 61 -16.08 3.35 1.28
CA GLY A 61 -15.71 2.94 -0.08
C GLY A 61 -14.93 1.62 -0.15
N SER A 62 -14.83 0.88 0.95
CA SER A 62 -14.06 -0.35 1.05
C SER A 62 -14.82 -1.55 0.51
N ILE A 63 -14.14 -2.44 -0.21
CA ILE A 63 -14.72 -3.71 -0.67
C ILE A 63 -14.79 -4.67 0.51
N LEU A 64 -16.00 -5.04 0.92
CA LEU A 64 -16.25 -5.93 2.05
C LEU A 64 -16.41 -7.40 1.64
N GLY A 65 -16.57 -7.70 0.37
CA GLY A 65 -16.60 -9.06 -0.17
C GLY A 65 -17.19 -9.15 -1.56
N GLY A 66 -16.88 -10.26 -2.25
CA GLY A 66 -17.53 -10.68 -3.49
C GLY A 66 -18.46 -11.85 -3.22
N MET A 67 -19.64 -11.89 -3.81
CA MET A 67 -20.51 -13.09 -3.71
C MET A 67 -19.84 -14.28 -4.41
N GLY A 68 -19.36 -15.25 -3.62
CA GLY A 68 -18.74 -16.47 -4.18
C GLY A 68 -17.88 -17.28 -3.23
N GLY A 69 -18.03 -17.15 -1.92
CA GLY A 69 -17.35 -18.01 -0.97
C GLY A 69 -17.98 -18.01 0.41
N LYS A 70 -18.51 -19.16 0.84
CA LYS A 70 -18.88 -19.37 2.23
C LYS A 70 -17.63 -19.39 3.11
N GLY A 71 -17.20 -18.23 3.59
CA GLY A 71 -16.14 -18.09 4.58
C GLY A 71 -16.75 -17.85 5.96
N LYS A 72 -16.78 -18.89 6.80
CA LYS A 72 -17.04 -18.71 8.24
C LYS A 72 -15.85 -17.94 8.84
N GLY A 73 -16.08 -16.72 9.29
CA GLY A 73 -15.09 -15.93 10.03
C GLY A 73 -14.69 -16.63 11.32
N LYS A 74 -13.39 -16.95 11.45
CA LYS A 74 -12.78 -17.29 12.74
C LYS A 74 -12.10 -16.05 13.32
N LYS A 75 -12.43 -15.71 14.57
CA LYS A 75 -11.77 -14.67 15.33
C LYS A 75 -10.30 -15.02 15.57
N LEU A 76 -9.43 -14.02 15.37
CA LEU A 76 -7.98 -14.10 15.61
C LEU A 76 -7.70 -13.90 17.12
N THR A 77 -7.89 -14.94 17.93
CA THR A 77 -7.35 -15.01 19.28
C THR A 77 -7.02 -16.44 19.56
N ASP A 78 -5.77 -16.85 19.37
CA ASP A 78 -5.12 -17.99 20.03
C ASP A 78 -3.85 -18.40 19.27
N PHE A 79 -2.76 -17.63 19.47
CA PHE A 79 -1.42 -18.15 19.29
C PHE A 79 -0.59 -17.86 20.53
N LYS A 80 -0.48 -18.88 21.39
CA LYS A 80 0.49 -18.91 22.48
C LYS A 80 1.86 -19.29 21.93
N THR A 81 2.80 -18.36 21.96
CA THR A 81 4.21 -18.63 21.65
C THR A 81 4.91 -19.29 22.84
N SER A 82 5.31 -20.54 22.68
CA SER A 82 6.21 -21.21 23.62
C SER A 82 7.67 -20.89 23.24
N ARG A 83 8.31 -20.03 24.02
CA ARG A 83 9.76 -19.78 23.96
C ARG A 83 10.50 -20.93 24.65
N LYS A 84 11.27 -21.72 23.90
CA LYS A 84 12.38 -22.53 24.44
C LYS A 84 13.68 -21.74 24.34
N LYS A 85 14.24 -21.39 25.49
CA LYS A 85 15.62 -20.87 25.61
C LYS A 85 16.61 -21.98 25.27
N MET A 86 17.43 -21.77 24.23
CA MET A 86 18.65 -22.54 24.04
C MET A 86 19.84 -21.72 24.52
N THR A 87 20.53 -22.26 25.51
CA THR A 87 21.81 -21.74 25.99
C THR A 87 22.95 -22.40 25.21
N PHE A 88 23.74 -21.62 24.51
CA PHE A 88 24.98 -22.09 23.90
C PHE A 88 26.12 -21.98 24.92
N LYS A 89 26.79 -23.11 25.14
CA LYS A 89 28.07 -23.15 25.85
C LYS A 89 29.20 -22.88 24.84
N SER A 90 30.00 -21.86 25.12
CA SER A 90 31.25 -21.60 24.43
C SER A 90 32.34 -22.56 24.94
N SER A 91 32.92 -23.36 24.07
CA SER A 91 34.16 -24.05 24.34
C SER A 91 35.30 -23.34 23.57
N GLY A 92 36.14 -22.65 24.32
CA GLY A 92 37.34 -22.05 23.78
C GLY A 92 38.46 -23.13 23.69
N SER A 93 39.24 -23.03 22.62
CA SER A 93 40.58 -23.56 22.62
C SER A 93 41.44 -22.68 21.72
N ALA A 94 42.36 -21.97 22.35
CA ALA A 94 43.38 -21.18 21.69
C ALA A 94 44.60 -22.08 21.39
N SER A 95 45.01 -22.12 20.13
CA SER A 95 46.36 -22.56 19.77
C SER A 95 47.09 -21.43 19.02
N LYS A 96 48.16 -20.95 19.63
CA LYS A 96 49.16 -20.07 19.01
C LYS A 96 49.94 -20.82 17.93
N PRO A 97 50.29 -20.21 16.82
CA PRO A 97 51.47 -20.56 16.06
C PRO A 97 52.57 -19.51 16.32
N GLU A 98 53.76 -20.06 16.55
CA GLU A 98 55.03 -19.34 16.66
C GLU A 98 55.46 -18.66 15.36
N GLY A 99 56.25 -17.63 15.54
CA GLY A 99 56.62 -16.69 14.49
C GLY A 99 57.64 -17.20 13.51
N THR A 100 57.58 -16.60 12.34
CA THR A 100 58.74 -16.41 11.45
C THR A 100 58.84 -14.94 11.06
N THR A 101 59.92 -14.32 11.54
CA THR A 101 60.32 -12.98 11.17
C THR A 101 60.82 -12.95 9.73
N SER A 102 60.19 -12.16 8.86
CA SER A 102 60.83 -11.68 7.65
C SER A 102 60.30 -10.30 7.30
N GLY A 103 61.23 -9.35 7.23
CA GLY A 103 61.21 -8.08 6.51
C GLY A 103 59.97 -7.22 6.60
N ALA A 104 59.82 -6.39 7.65
CA ALA A 104 58.82 -5.34 7.72
C ALA A 104 59.14 -4.24 6.68
N GLN A 105 58.61 -4.32 5.48
CA GLN A 105 58.27 -3.10 4.75
C GLN A 105 57.20 -2.38 5.58
N ALA A 106 57.47 -1.11 5.93
CA ALA A 106 56.50 -0.25 6.61
C ALA A 106 55.23 -0.14 5.77
N VAL A 107 54.24 -0.98 6.10
CA VAL A 107 52.88 -0.85 5.54
C VAL A 107 52.35 0.45 6.09
N THR A 108 52.40 1.51 5.28
CA THR A 108 51.72 2.76 5.58
C THR A 108 50.23 2.45 5.82
N GLN A 109 49.74 2.68 7.05
CA GLN A 109 48.32 2.46 7.35
C GLN A 109 47.47 3.22 6.32
N PRO A 110 46.43 2.59 5.74
CA PRO A 110 45.57 3.24 4.77
C PRO A 110 44.94 4.47 5.38
N LYS A 111 45.02 5.63 4.69
CA LYS A 111 44.53 6.92 5.19
C LYS A 111 43.01 7.07 5.08
N THR A 112 42.39 6.26 4.23
CA THR A 112 40.95 6.35 3.96
C THR A 112 40.34 4.94 3.84
N LEU A 113 39.01 4.82 4.06
CA LEU A 113 38.28 3.58 3.79
C LEU A 113 38.48 3.08 2.35
N LYS A 114 38.48 4.00 1.40
CA LYS A 114 38.72 3.69 -0.03
C LYS A 114 40.08 3.04 -0.26
N ASP A 115 41.14 3.55 0.36
CA ASP A 115 42.48 2.98 0.28
C ASP A 115 42.57 1.61 0.97
N ALA A 116 41.96 1.48 2.13
CA ALA A 116 41.89 0.20 2.86
C ALA A 116 41.21 -0.90 2.03
N LEU A 117 40.06 -0.59 1.44
CA LEU A 117 39.32 -1.53 0.60
C LEU A 117 40.03 -1.79 -0.74
N LYS A 118 40.74 -0.80 -1.28
CA LYS A 118 41.58 -0.99 -2.46
C LYS A 118 42.68 -2.01 -2.15
N ASN A 119 43.41 -1.84 -1.05
CA ASN A 119 44.45 -2.78 -0.61
C ASN A 119 43.88 -4.19 -0.39
N PHE A 120 42.68 -4.27 0.21
CA PHE A 120 41.99 -5.55 0.38
C PHE A 120 41.65 -6.21 -0.97
N ARG A 121 41.10 -5.46 -1.93
CA ARG A 121 40.81 -5.94 -3.29
C ARG A 121 42.08 -6.38 -4.03
N ASP A 122 43.16 -5.59 -3.92
CA ASP A 122 44.45 -5.93 -4.53
C ASP A 122 45.01 -7.24 -3.96
N GLY A 123 44.82 -7.52 -2.67
CA GLY A 123 45.15 -8.76 -2.02
C GLY A 123 44.31 -9.96 -2.49
N LEU A 124 43.14 -9.74 -3.03
CA LEU A 124 42.24 -10.79 -3.56
C LEU A 124 42.50 -11.09 -5.04
N LYS A 125 43.38 -10.34 -5.73
CA LYS A 125 43.69 -10.58 -7.16
C LYS A 125 44.20 -11.98 -7.38
N GLY A 126 43.60 -12.68 -8.34
CA GLY A 126 43.93 -14.09 -8.67
C GLY A 126 43.34 -15.12 -7.70
N GLN A 127 42.64 -14.71 -6.66
CA GLN A 127 41.93 -15.60 -5.76
C GLN A 127 40.44 -15.64 -6.09
N ARG A 128 39.77 -16.76 -5.76
CA ARG A 128 38.30 -16.82 -5.79
C ARG A 128 37.76 -16.04 -4.59
N VAL A 129 36.98 -15.02 -4.84
CA VAL A 129 36.24 -14.31 -3.79
C VAL A 129 35.22 -15.25 -3.14
N THR A 130 35.09 -15.22 -1.83
CA THR A 130 34.17 -16.05 -1.04
C THR A 130 33.23 -15.17 -0.22
N THR A 131 32.17 -15.76 0.29
CA THR A 131 31.22 -15.07 1.21
C THR A 131 31.92 -14.52 2.46
N GLU A 132 32.98 -15.18 2.95
CA GLU A 132 33.77 -14.68 4.08
C GLU A 132 34.57 -13.43 3.71
N HIS A 133 35.11 -13.33 2.50
CA HIS A 133 35.75 -12.11 2.00
C HIS A 133 34.75 -10.94 1.96
N LEU A 134 33.49 -11.20 1.56
CA LEU A 134 32.42 -10.19 1.58
C LEU A 134 32.13 -9.72 3.01
N ARG A 135 31.99 -10.66 3.96
CA ARG A 135 31.80 -10.34 5.38
C ARG A 135 32.97 -9.52 5.95
N GLN A 136 34.19 -9.85 5.56
CA GLN A 136 35.37 -9.08 5.99
C GLN A 136 35.36 -7.66 5.45
N ALA A 137 35.06 -7.47 4.15
CA ALA A 137 34.94 -6.14 3.55
C ALA A 137 33.80 -5.33 4.20
N ALA A 138 32.66 -5.97 4.49
CA ALA A 138 31.56 -5.33 5.19
C ALA A 138 31.95 -4.86 6.61
N ARG A 139 32.71 -5.67 7.36
CA ARG A 139 33.27 -5.28 8.67
C ARG A 139 34.16 -4.06 8.55
N MET A 140 35.04 -4.01 7.53
CA MET A 140 35.89 -2.83 7.30
C MET A 140 35.07 -1.56 7.06
N VAL A 141 33.98 -1.65 6.29
CA VAL A 141 33.05 -0.53 6.10
C VAL A 141 32.41 -0.14 7.44
N ASP A 142 31.90 -1.10 8.19
CA ASP A 142 31.19 -0.85 9.45
C ASP A 142 32.06 -0.25 10.55
N GLU A 143 33.34 -0.58 10.57
CA GLU A 143 34.32 -0.10 11.55
C GLU A 143 34.91 1.27 11.18
N SER A 144 34.75 1.70 9.92
CA SER A 144 35.19 2.99 9.46
C SER A 144 34.40 4.16 10.09
N ASP A 145 34.93 5.36 9.99
CA ASP A 145 34.24 6.57 10.48
C ASP A 145 33.00 6.85 9.63
N GLU A 146 33.05 6.58 8.32
CA GLU A 146 31.93 6.71 7.40
C GLU A 146 30.81 5.72 7.73
N GLY A 147 31.14 4.45 8.02
CA GLY A 147 30.17 3.44 8.44
C GLY A 147 29.50 3.75 9.77
N LYS A 148 30.28 4.23 10.76
CA LYS A 148 29.74 4.68 12.04
C LYS A 148 28.82 5.89 11.90
N ALA A 149 29.23 6.89 11.08
CA ALA A 149 28.42 8.05 10.79
C ALA A 149 27.09 7.67 10.11
N TYR A 150 27.17 6.78 9.11
CA TYR A 150 25.98 6.24 8.46
C TYR A 150 25.00 5.61 9.45
N LYS A 151 25.48 4.68 10.30
CA LYS A 151 24.63 4.01 11.29
C LYS A 151 23.95 5.01 12.24
N GLN A 152 24.70 6.03 12.71
CA GLN A 152 24.16 7.07 13.59
C GLN A 152 23.09 7.93 12.90
N ASN A 153 23.35 8.37 11.67
CA ASN A 153 22.42 9.23 10.92
C ASN A 153 21.15 8.47 10.55
N VAL A 154 21.29 7.24 10.04
CA VAL A 154 20.16 6.38 9.67
C VAL A 154 19.31 6.03 10.87
N SER A 155 19.91 5.74 12.03
CA SER A 155 19.14 5.48 13.27
C SER A 155 18.20 6.65 13.63
N LYS A 156 18.67 7.89 13.48
CA LYS A 156 17.84 9.10 13.72
C LYS A 156 16.70 9.22 12.69
N LEU A 157 16.97 8.89 11.44
CA LEU A 157 15.97 8.95 10.36
C LEU A 157 14.90 7.86 10.51
N VAL A 158 15.33 6.65 10.87
CA VAL A 158 14.42 5.54 11.21
C VAL A 158 13.51 5.90 12.37
N GLN A 159 14.07 6.55 13.41
CA GLN A 159 13.26 7.01 14.53
C GLN A 159 12.22 8.05 14.11
N LYS A 160 12.59 9.06 13.31
CA LYS A 160 11.66 10.05 12.76
C LYS A 160 10.53 9.39 11.94
N ARG A 161 10.89 8.38 11.13
CA ARG A 161 9.90 7.62 10.34
C ARG A 161 8.92 6.87 11.23
N LYS A 162 9.40 6.16 12.25
CA LYS A 162 8.57 5.44 13.22
C LYS A 162 7.64 6.38 14.00
N GLU A 163 8.12 7.56 14.35
CA GLU A 163 7.30 8.59 15.00
C GLU A 163 6.18 9.08 14.09
N ALA A 164 6.47 9.33 12.80
CA ALA A 164 5.44 9.71 11.83
C ALA A 164 4.41 8.58 11.62
N GLU A 165 4.84 7.32 11.53
CA GLU A 165 3.96 6.14 11.41
C GLU A 165 3.06 5.99 12.63
N GLN A 166 3.62 6.12 13.83
CA GLN A 166 2.86 6.07 15.08
C GLN A 166 1.82 7.20 15.12
N ARG A 167 2.22 8.42 14.71
CA ARG A 167 1.31 9.57 14.67
C ARG A 167 0.16 9.38 13.67
N ILE A 168 0.45 8.81 12.49
CA ILE A 168 -0.58 8.45 11.50
C ILE A 168 -1.61 7.48 12.12
N LYS A 169 -1.14 6.47 12.84
CA LYS A 169 -2.02 5.52 13.52
C LYS A 169 -2.91 6.21 14.56
N GLU A 170 -2.30 7.01 15.44
CA GLU A 170 -3.03 7.75 16.48
C GLU A 170 -4.09 8.70 15.89
N LEU A 171 -3.75 9.39 14.79
CA LEU A 171 -4.69 10.26 14.10
C LEU A 171 -5.91 9.49 13.57
N LYS A 172 -5.69 8.33 12.96
CA LYS A 172 -6.77 7.47 12.45
C LYS A 172 -7.66 6.94 13.58
N ASP A 173 -7.05 6.48 14.69
CA ASP A 173 -7.77 5.96 15.84
C ASP A 173 -8.62 7.06 16.52
N ASN A 174 -8.03 8.24 16.72
CA ASN A 174 -8.73 9.40 17.30
C ASN A 174 -9.87 9.88 16.41
N TYR A 175 -9.65 9.94 15.10
CA TYR A 175 -10.68 10.30 14.13
C TYR A 175 -11.85 9.31 14.18
N ALA A 176 -11.61 8.02 14.20
CA ALA A 176 -12.66 7.01 14.27
C ALA A 176 -13.50 7.17 15.54
N ALA A 177 -12.86 7.46 16.67
CA ALA A 177 -13.54 7.70 17.94
C ALA A 177 -14.43 8.98 17.90
N GLU A 178 -13.89 10.09 17.37
CA GLU A 178 -14.63 11.36 17.25
C GLU A 178 -15.78 11.25 16.25
N MET A 179 -15.58 10.57 15.11
CA MET A 179 -16.65 10.33 14.14
C MET A 179 -17.79 9.50 14.72
N SER A 180 -17.48 8.49 15.55
CA SER A 180 -18.50 7.70 16.24
C SER A 180 -19.37 8.57 17.17
N LYS A 181 -18.74 9.47 17.94
CA LYS A 181 -19.45 10.41 18.81
C LYS A 181 -20.36 11.36 18.03
N VAL A 182 -19.81 11.97 16.98
CA VAL A 182 -20.59 12.91 16.14
C VAL A 182 -21.78 12.21 15.50
N LYS A 183 -21.61 10.94 15.08
CA LYS A 183 -22.71 10.16 14.50
C LYS A 183 -23.79 9.82 15.53
N GLU A 184 -23.41 9.50 16.76
CA GLU A 184 -24.35 9.27 17.86
C GLU A 184 -25.13 10.55 18.20
N GLU A 185 -24.44 11.69 18.32
CA GLU A 185 -25.05 13.00 18.56
C GLU A 185 -26.01 13.38 17.42
N GLU A 186 -25.63 13.16 16.14
CA GLU A 186 -26.47 13.38 14.96
C GLU A 186 -27.74 12.52 15.00
N ASN A 187 -27.64 11.24 15.32
CA ASN A 187 -28.79 10.35 15.42
C ASN A 187 -29.74 10.79 16.56
N ASN A 188 -29.19 11.21 17.68
CA ASN A 188 -29.99 11.72 18.80
C ASN A 188 -30.68 13.02 18.43
N ALA A 189 -30.01 13.95 17.77
CA ALA A 189 -30.62 15.20 17.30
C ALA A 189 -31.75 14.94 16.29
N ALA A 190 -31.57 14.03 15.34
CA ALA A 190 -32.63 13.65 14.38
C ALA A 190 -33.86 13.01 15.04
N ARG A 191 -33.70 12.39 16.23
CA ARG A 191 -34.77 11.72 16.97
C ARG A 191 -35.40 12.62 18.01
N ASP A 192 -34.59 13.29 18.82
CA ASP A 192 -34.96 13.86 20.10
C ASP A 192 -35.02 15.40 20.10
N ASP A 193 -34.64 16.09 18.99
CA ASP A 193 -34.79 17.54 18.88
C ASP A 193 -36.25 17.94 19.11
N PRO A 194 -36.55 18.89 20.03
CA PRO A 194 -37.92 19.25 20.37
C PRO A 194 -38.75 19.70 19.17
N LYS A 195 -38.15 20.36 18.18
CA LYS A 195 -38.83 20.80 16.96
C LYS A 195 -39.15 19.62 16.03
N VAL A 196 -38.27 18.63 15.96
CA VAL A 196 -38.51 17.39 15.22
C VAL A 196 -39.61 16.58 15.88
N VAL A 197 -39.58 16.44 17.20
CA VAL A 197 -40.62 15.72 17.97
C VAL A 197 -42.00 16.37 17.78
N GLU A 198 -42.08 17.70 17.88
CA GLU A 198 -43.34 18.43 17.69
C GLU A 198 -43.86 18.32 16.25
N ALA A 199 -42.97 18.44 15.24
CA ALA A 199 -43.36 18.26 13.84
C ALA A 199 -43.91 16.86 13.57
N LYS A 200 -43.27 15.81 14.12
CA LYS A 200 -43.74 14.42 14.03
C LYS A 200 -45.08 14.21 14.72
N ARG A 201 -45.30 14.85 15.89
CA ARG A 201 -46.61 14.79 16.58
C ARG A 201 -47.71 15.35 15.68
N LYS A 202 -47.51 16.56 15.14
CA LYS A 202 -48.45 17.25 14.23
C LYS A 202 -48.71 16.42 12.96
N GLU A 203 -47.66 15.85 12.35
CA GLU A 203 -47.77 14.98 11.17
C GLU A 203 -48.62 13.74 11.49
N SER A 204 -48.39 13.08 12.62
CA SER A 204 -49.14 11.89 13.05
C SER A 204 -50.63 12.22 13.30
N GLU A 205 -50.93 13.39 13.90
CA GLU A 205 -52.32 13.85 14.10
C GLU A 205 -53.04 14.10 12.77
N LEU A 206 -52.33 14.75 11.81
CA LEU A 206 -52.89 15.01 10.48
C LEU A 206 -53.00 13.74 9.63
N SER A 207 -52.07 12.80 9.73
CA SER A 207 -52.17 11.48 9.10
C SER A 207 -53.43 10.73 9.56
N SER A 208 -53.69 10.72 10.88
CA SER A 208 -54.89 10.10 11.44
C SER A 208 -56.18 10.78 10.95
N LYS A 209 -56.18 12.11 10.82
CA LYS A 209 -57.30 12.88 10.30
C LYS A 209 -57.52 12.61 8.80
N ASP A 210 -56.45 12.53 7.99
CA ASP A 210 -56.50 12.18 6.56
C ASP A 210 -57.09 10.80 6.34
N ASP A 211 -56.65 9.81 7.11
CA ASP A 211 -57.17 8.44 7.08
C ASP A 211 -58.68 8.41 7.41
N GLN A 212 -59.11 9.18 8.40
CA GLN A 212 -60.54 9.27 8.81
C GLN A 212 -61.41 9.91 7.72
N VAL A 213 -60.97 11.03 7.14
CA VAL A 213 -61.70 11.74 6.09
C VAL A 213 -61.79 10.92 4.82
N THR A 214 -60.66 10.28 4.43
CA THR A 214 -60.59 9.40 3.27
C THR A 214 -61.52 8.18 3.44
N ARG A 215 -61.53 7.57 4.62
CA ARG A 215 -62.43 6.46 4.93
C ARG A 215 -63.90 6.88 4.87
N ALA A 216 -64.25 8.00 5.48
CA ALA A 216 -65.61 8.53 5.46
C ALA A 216 -66.06 8.86 4.02
N LEU A 217 -65.18 9.40 3.18
CA LEU A 217 -65.45 9.65 1.75
C LEU A 217 -65.77 8.35 1.02
N ASN A 218 -64.92 7.30 1.18
CA ASN A 218 -65.09 5.99 0.54
C ASN A 218 -66.35 5.26 1.04
N GLU A 219 -66.68 5.34 2.32
CA GLU A 219 -67.91 4.76 2.88
C GLU A 219 -69.19 5.46 2.35
N LYS A 220 -69.14 6.79 2.17
CA LYS A 220 -70.25 7.58 1.64
C LYS A 220 -70.45 7.41 0.14
N TYR A 221 -69.38 7.18 -0.62
CA TYR A 221 -69.39 7.05 -2.08
C TYR A 221 -68.65 5.74 -2.49
N PRO A 222 -69.21 4.57 -2.19
CA PRO A 222 -68.57 3.31 -2.45
C PRO A 222 -68.39 3.06 -3.97
N GLY A 223 -67.18 2.68 -4.38
CA GLY A 223 -66.85 2.39 -5.81
C GLY A 223 -66.69 3.60 -6.70
N VAL A 224 -66.70 4.83 -6.14
CA VAL A 224 -66.43 6.08 -6.85
C VAL A 224 -64.95 6.41 -6.73
N TYR A 225 -64.25 6.43 -7.85
CA TYR A 225 -62.83 6.81 -7.92
C TYR A 225 -62.66 8.25 -8.43
N ASP A 226 -63.61 8.69 -9.31
CA ASP A 226 -63.61 10.03 -9.88
C ASP A 226 -65.02 10.57 -9.98
N ALA A 227 -65.18 11.90 -10.09
CA ALA A 227 -66.47 12.57 -10.19
C ALA A 227 -67.26 12.14 -11.45
N SER A 228 -66.58 11.64 -12.49
CA SER A 228 -67.22 11.12 -13.72
C SER A 228 -67.97 9.80 -13.51
N ASP A 229 -67.64 9.07 -12.43
CA ASP A 229 -68.34 7.83 -12.09
C ASP A 229 -69.78 8.07 -11.56
N ILE A 230 -70.13 9.33 -11.26
CA ILE A 230 -71.45 9.73 -10.73
C ILE A 230 -72.27 10.40 -11.83
N TYR A 231 -73.35 9.73 -12.26
CA TYR A 231 -74.23 10.26 -13.32
C TYR A 231 -75.17 11.35 -12.80
N ASP A 232 -75.67 11.25 -11.60
CA ASP A 232 -76.51 12.26 -11.02
C ASP A 232 -75.80 13.57 -10.65
N ALA A 233 -76.19 14.68 -11.24
CA ALA A 233 -75.51 15.96 -11.12
C ALA A 233 -75.52 16.52 -9.67
N LYS A 234 -76.60 16.27 -8.89
CA LYS A 234 -76.70 16.71 -7.51
C LYS A 234 -75.80 15.90 -6.59
N GLN A 235 -75.73 14.58 -6.83
CA GLN A 235 -74.88 13.66 -6.12
C GLN A 235 -73.38 13.89 -6.48
N ARG A 236 -73.06 14.15 -7.74
CA ARG A 236 -71.74 14.58 -8.20
C ARG A 236 -71.27 15.85 -7.53
N ALA A 237 -72.16 16.88 -7.41
CA ALA A 237 -71.81 18.14 -6.73
C ALA A 237 -71.56 17.93 -5.23
N ALA A 238 -72.26 16.97 -4.59
CA ALA A 238 -72.06 16.62 -3.18
C ALA A 238 -70.68 15.90 -3.00
N TYR A 239 -70.37 14.93 -3.88
CA TYR A 239 -69.07 14.24 -3.88
C TYR A 239 -67.90 15.21 -4.03
N LEU A 240 -67.98 16.13 -5.03
CA LEU A 240 -66.93 17.13 -5.25
C LEU A 240 -66.68 18.03 -4.05
N ARG A 241 -67.72 18.41 -3.33
CA ARG A 241 -67.57 19.20 -2.08
C ARG A 241 -66.91 18.43 -0.96
N ASP A 242 -67.28 17.13 -0.80
CA ASP A 242 -66.70 16.28 0.24
C ASP A 242 -65.28 15.90 -0.10
N LYS A 243 -65.01 15.63 -1.40
CA LYS A 243 -63.64 15.36 -1.90
C LYS A 243 -62.74 16.58 -1.70
N ALA A 244 -63.23 17.82 -1.99
CA ALA A 244 -62.40 19.00 -1.79
C ALA A 244 -61.97 19.17 -0.32
N LYS A 245 -62.84 18.82 0.65
CA LYS A 245 -62.47 18.82 2.08
C LYS A 245 -61.43 17.73 2.40
N ALA A 246 -61.54 16.55 1.79
CA ALA A 246 -60.57 15.50 1.97
C ALA A 246 -59.20 15.89 1.35
N ASP A 247 -59.21 16.46 0.16
CA ASP A 247 -58.00 16.95 -0.51
C ASP A 247 -57.32 18.07 0.29
N GLU A 248 -58.05 18.95 0.98
CA GLU A 248 -57.51 19.97 1.88
C GLU A 248 -56.75 19.34 3.06
N VAL A 249 -57.37 18.36 3.75
CA VAL A 249 -56.70 17.63 4.83
C VAL A 249 -55.46 16.87 4.34
N HIS A 250 -55.56 16.27 3.18
CA HIS A 250 -54.44 15.59 2.55
C HIS A 250 -53.26 16.53 2.26
N GLN A 251 -53.52 17.74 1.77
CA GLN A 251 -52.52 18.79 1.56
C GLN A 251 -51.88 19.26 2.87
N GLU A 252 -52.69 19.43 3.93
CA GLU A 252 -52.20 19.76 5.28
C GLU A 252 -51.21 18.68 5.78
N TRP A 253 -51.58 17.41 5.62
CA TRP A 253 -50.71 16.28 5.99
C TRP A 253 -49.40 16.25 5.17
N GLN A 254 -49.46 16.40 3.84
CA GLN A 254 -48.27 16.49 3.00
C GLN A 254 -47.35 17.65 3.43
N SER A 255 -47.93 18.80 3.78
CA SER A 255 -47.18 19.95 4.29
C SER A 255 -46.49 19.64 5.63
N ALA A 256 -47.18 18.90 6.51
CA ALA A 256 -46.58 18.46 7.78
C ALA A 256 -45.46 17.43 7.60
N GLN A 257 -45.59 16.53 6.63
CA GLN A 257 -44.47 15.62 6.26
C GLN A 257 -43.22 16.38 5.79
N GLN A 258 -43.43 17.40 4.95
CA GLN A 258 -42.33 18.25 4.53
C GLN A 258 -41.70 19.00 5.71
N GLU A 259 -42.52 19.50 6.64
CA GLU A 259 -42.03 20.15 7.86
C GLU A 259 -41.20 19.20 8.71
N VAL A 260 -41.57 17.93 8.87
CA VAL A 260 -40.76 16.93 9.59
C VAL A 260 -39.39 16.77 8.91
N PHE A 261 -39.40 16.64 7.60
CA PHE A 261 -38.16 16.52 6.84
C PHE A 261 -37.22 17.72 7.02
N ASP A 262 -37.78 18.93 6.90
CA ASP A 262 -37.02 20.18 7.04
C ASP A 262 -36.45 20.33 8.46
N ARG A 263 -37.25 20.01 9.51
CA ARG A 263 -36.76 20.04 10.89
C ARG A 263 -35.67 19.02 11.17
N GLN A 264 -35.82 17.81 10.65
CA GLN A 264 -34.75 16.79 10.76
C GLN A 264 -33.47 17.24 10.05
N PHE A 265 -33.59 17.81 8.84
CA PHE A 265 -32.46 18.33 8.10
C PHE A 265 -31.73 19.44 8.86
N ASP A 266 -32.46 20.39 9.41
CA ASP A 266 -31.91 21.48 10.22
C ASP A 266 -31.23 20.97 11.49
N ALA A 267 -31.82 19.99 12.17
CA ALA A 267 -31.29 19.41 13.40
C ALA A 267 -29.94 18.69 13.14
N VAL A 268 -29.77 18.02 11.99
CA VAL A 268 -28.55 17.27 11.68
C VAL A 268 -27.47 18.09 10.97
N LYS A 269 -27.80 19.24 10.40
CA LYS A 269 -26.90 20.10 9.63
C LYS A 269 -25.61 20.47 10.37
N PRO A 270 -25.61 20.87 11.66
CA PRO A 270 -24.37 21.19 12.38
C PRO A 270 -23.42 19.99 12.50
N PHE A 271 -23.94 18.78 12.62
CA PHE A 271 -23.15 17.55 12.73
C PHE A 271 -22.52 17.19 11.38
N LYS A 272 -23.21 17.35 10.27
CA LYS A 272 -22.68 17.21 8.91
C LYS A 272 -21.50 18.16 8.67
N GLU A 273 -21.64 19.40 9.06
CA GLU A 273 -20.56 20.40 8.97
C GLU A 273 -19.37 20.05 9.87
N ARG A 274 -19.64 19.56 11.10
CA ARG A 274 -18.57 19.10 12.01
C ARG A 274 -17.84 17.90 11.43
N ARG A 275 -18.53 16.93 10.84
CA ARG A 275 -17.89 15.79 10.14
C ARG A 275 -16.99 16.24 9.00
N MET A 276 -17.45 17.15 8.15
CA MET A 276 -16.63 17.69 7.06
C MET A 276 -15.36 18.36 7.58
N ARG A 277 -15.46 19.15 8.65
CA ARG A 277 -14.27 19.75 9.27
C ARG A 277 -13.30 18.71 9.83
N LEU A 278 -13.80 17.67 10.49
CA LEU A 278 -12.97 16.58 11.01
C LEU A 278 -12.24 15.84 9.89
N VAL A 279 -12.92 15.54 8.78
CA VAL A 279 -12.30 14.93 7.59
C VAL A 279 -11.19 15.79 7.02
N GLN A 280 -11.45 17.10 6.88
CA GLN A 280 -10.44 18.03 6.37
C GLN A 280 -9.21 18.08 7.28
N GLN A 281 -9.40 18.25 8.58
CA GLN A 281 -8.32 18.28 9.57
C GLN A 281 -7.50 16.99 9.57
N LEU A 282 -8.16 15.82 9.47
CA LEU A 282 -7.47 14.54 9.37
C LEU A 282 -6.61 14.47 8.10
N ASN A 283 -7.18 14.84 6.95
CA ASN A 283 -6.46 14.77 5.67
C ASN A 283 -5.24 15.70 5.67
N ASP A 284 -5.36 16.90 6.21
CA ASP A 284 -4.28 17.86 6.29
C ASP A 284 -3.13 17.31 7.17
N GLU A 285 -3.47 16.76 8.35
CA GLU A 285 -2.45 16.22 9.24
C GLU A 285 -1.86 14.90 8.72
N LEU A 286 -2.65 14.00 8.11
CA LEU A 286 -2.13 12.80 7.46
C LEU A 286 -1.18 13.16 6.33
N SER A 287 -1.49 14.17 5.51
CA SER A 287 -0.63 14.65 4.44
C SER A 287 0.72 15.15 4.98
N LYS A 288 0.70 15.89 6.10
CA LYS A 288 1.90 16.36 6.77
C LYS A 288 2.78 15.22 7.28
N GLN A 289 2.18 14.24 7.97
CA GLN A 289 2.91 13.09 8.49
C GLN A 289 3.45 12.20 7.36
N ALA A 290 2.67 12.00 6.31
CA ALA A 290 3.11 11.30 5.11
C ALA A 290 4.30 11.99 4.42
N SER A 291 4.30 13.31 4.40
CA SER A 291 5.43 14.08 3.87
C SER A 291 6.68 13.94 4.73
N ALA A 292 6.55 13.98 6.06
CA ALA A 292 7.65 13.77 7.00
C ALA A 292 8.26 12.35 6.85
N LYS A 293 7.41 11.34 6.71
CA LYS A 293 7.84 9.96 6.46
C LYS A 293 8.63 9.86 5.15
N ARG A 294 8.11 10.41 4.05
CA ARG A 294 8.80 10.43 2.74
C ARG A 294 10.15 11.12 2.81
N GLU A 295 10.21 12.25 3.47
CA GLU A 295 11.48 12.99 3.62
C GLU A 295 12.51 12.18 4.42
N ALA A 296 12.11 11.49 5.48
CA ALA A 296 13.00 10.62 6.22
C ALA A 296 13.57 9.48 5.37
N VAL A 297 12.73 8.84 4.53
CA VAL A 297 13.18 7.78 3.61
C VAL A 297 14.13 8.34 2.55
N LYS A 298 13.81 9.50 1.97
CA LYS A 298 14.70 10.16 1.00
C LYS A 298 16.07 10.50 1.60
N GLN A 299 16.09 11.02 2.82
CA GLN A 299 17.33 11.28 3.54
C GLN A 299 18.08 9.99 3.85
N THR A 300 17.39 8.88 4.10
CA THR A 300 18.04 7.56 4.28
C THR A 300 18.74 7.12 2.99
N ALA A 301 18.11 7.30 1.83
CA ALA A 301 18.75 7.01 0.54
C ALA A 301 19.99 7.88 0.28
N GLU A 302 19.96 9.15 0.64
CA GLU A 302 21.13 10.03 0.53
C GLU A 302 22.28 9.60 1.47
N GLU A 303 21.98 9.13 2.69
CA GLU A 303 23.01 8.61 3.59
C GLU A 303 23.59 7.28 3.05
N ALA A 304 22.77 6.40 2.48
CA ALA A 304 23.25 5.19 1.81
C ALA A 304 24.18 5.53 0.62
N LYS A 305 23.77 6.45 -0.23
CA LYS A 305 24.57 6.96 -1.34
C LYS A 305 25.89 7.56 -0.87
N LYS A 306 25.88 8.35 0.20
CA LYS A 306 27.08 8.92 0.81
C LYS A 306 28.04 7.82 1.31
N LEU A 307 27.52 6.81 2.00
CA LEU A 307 28.31 5.64 2.42
C LEU A 307 28.93 4.94 1.22
N PHE A 308 28.14 4.61 0.19
CA PHE A 308 28.65 3.88 -0.98
C PHE A 308 29.69 4.70 -1.75
N SER A 309 29.53 6.02 -1.83
CA SER A 309 30.49 6.92 -2.48
C SER A 309 31.82 7.01 -1.74
N SER A 310 31.87 6.67 -0.45
CA SER A 310 33.12 6.70 0.32
C SER A 310 34.12 5.61 -0.11
N PHE A 311 33.63 4.56 -0.78
CA PHE A 311 34.49 3.48 -1.23
C PHE A 311 34.29 3.05 -2.70
N ASN A 312 33.24 3.53 -3.38
CA ASN A 312 33.00 3.32 -4.81
C ASN A 312 32.94 4.63 -5.57
N THR A 313 33.20 4.57 -6.86
CA THR A 313 32.81 5.65 -7.79
C THR A 313 31.37 5.36 -8.21
N LEU A 314 30.44 6.15 -7.71
CA LEU A 314 29.02 6.00 -8.04
C LEU A 314 28.70 6.67 -9.40
N THR A 315 27.54 6.33 -9.96
CA THR A 315 27.02 6.91 -11.21
C THR A 315 26.94 8.44 -11.09
N PRO A 316 27.75 9.17 -11.87
CA PRO A 316 27.81 10.63 -11.76
C PRO A 316 26.62 11.30 -12.46
N GLY A 317 26.27 12.49 -11.99
CA GLY A 317 25.26 13.34 -12.60
C GLY A 317 23.98 13.46 -11.78
N THR A 318 23.16 14.41 -12.16
CA THR A 318 21.82 14.60 -11.62
C THR A 318 20.87 13.51 -12.12
N ALA A 319 19.75 13.32 -11.44
CA ALA A 319 18.71 12.39 -11.91
C ALA A 319 18.21 12.75 -13.34
N ASP A 320 18.17 14.05 -13.68
CA ASP A 320 17.80 14.50 -15.02
C ASP A 320 18.83 14.14 -16.10
N GLU A 321 20.10 14.25 -15.81
CA GLU A 321 21.19 13.89 -16.72
C GLU A 321 21.24 12.37 -16.94
N ILE A 322 21.10 11.60 -15.86
CA ILE A 322 21.08 10.13 -15.93
C ILE A 322 19.82 9.65 -16.66
N ALA A 323 18.65 10.22 -16.37
CA ALA A 323 17.40 9.87 -17.03
C ALA A 323 17.44 10.00 -18.56
N ARG A 324 18.21 10.98 -19.07
CA ARG A 324 18.42 11.17 -20.52
C ARG A 324 19.26 10.06 -21.17
N LYS A 325 20.12 9.39 -20.39
CA LYS A 325 20.92 8.23 -20.85
C LYS A 325 20.10 6.95 -20.89
N ILE A 326 19.02 6.85 -20.13
CA ILE A 326 18.17 5.66 -20.06
C ILE A 326 17.35 5.55 -21.35
N ARG A 327 17.59 4.45 -22.11
CA ARG A 327 16.86 4.14 -23.35
C ARG A 327 15.45 3.64 -23.03
N GLY A 328 14.65 3.43 -24.07
CA GLY A 328 13.28 2.90 -23.99
C GLY A 328 12.20 3.97 -23.95
N ASN A 329 10.93 3.52 -23.93
CA ASN A 329 9.75 4.36 -24.11
C ASN A 329 9.06 4.80 -22.81
N ALA A 330 9.70 4.60 -21.67
CA ALA A 330 9.19 5.11 -20.39
C ALA A 330 9.12 6.64 -20.37
N THR A 331 8.21 7.20 -19.56
CA THR A 331 8.13 8.66 -19.38
C THR A 331 9.41 9.19 -18.72
N ILE A 332 9.68 10.47 -18.91
CA ILE A 332 10.83 11.11 -18.26
C ILE A 332 10.74 11.00 -16.74
N GLU A 333 9.54 11.07 -16.16
CA GLU A 333 9.34 10.90 -14.72
C GLU A 333 9.71 9.48 -14.26
N THR A 334 9.27 8.45 -14.96
CA THR A 334 9.68 7.07 -14.68
C THR A 334 11.19 6.89 -14.83
N LYS A 335 11.79 7.52 -15.84
CA LYS A 335 13.25 7.49 -16.03
C LYS A 335 14.00 8.20 -14.91
N LYS A 336 13.45 9.27 -14.33
CA LYS A 336 14.04 9.94 -13.15
C LYS A 336 14.02 9.04 -11.91
N GLN A 337 12.98 8.26 -11.70
CA GLN A 337 12.93 7.29 -10.60
C GLN A 337 14.02 6.21 -10.77
N MET A 338 14.18 5.67 -11.96
CA MET A 338 15.28 4.75 -12.28
C MET A 338 16.64 5.43 -12.09
N ALA A 339 16.78 6.68 -12.51
CA ALA A 339 18.01 7.45 -12.36
C ALA A 339 18.39 7.66 -10.89
N ALA A 340 17.41 7.91 -10.00
CA ALA A 340 17.62 8.01 -8.56
C ALA A 340 18.17 6.70 -7.98
N ALA A 341 17.58 5.56 -8.37
CA ALA A 341 18.11 4.24 -8.02
C ALA A 341 19.55 4.04 -8.52
N MET A 342 19.80 4.35 -9.80
CA MET A 342 21.12 4.20 -10.42
C MET A 342 22.23 5.02 -9.74
N GLN A 343 21.90 6.15 -9.13
CA GLN A 343 22.86 6.96 -8.37
C GLN A 343 23.44 6.24 -7.14
N CYS A 344 22.82 5.16 -6.68
CA CYS A 344 23.32 4.32 -5.58
C CYS A 344 24.19 3.15 -6.06
N TYR A 345 24.32 2.96 -7.38
CA TYR A 345 25.12 1.89 -7.95
C TYR A 345 26.50 2.38 -8.42
N PRO A 346 27.54 1.52 -8.35
CA PRO A 346 28.83 1.81 -8.95
C PRO A 346 28.70 2.18 -10.43
N GLN A 347 29.50 3.15 -10.87
CA GLN A 347 29.46 3.68 -12.23
C GLN A 347 29.63 2.57 -13.28
N VAL A 348 30.53 1.62 -13.04
CA VAL A 348 30.78 0.50 -13.95
C VAL A 348 29.52 -0.35 -14.20
N MET A 349 28.69 -0.51 -13.17
CA MET A 349 27.40 -1.21 -13.29
C MET A 349 26.42 -0.39 -14.13
N ALA A 350 26.31 0.90 -13.85
CA ALA A 350 25.41 1.79 -14.57
C ALA A 350 25.77 1.95 -16.05
N ASP A 351 27.07 2.07 -16.35
CA ASP A 351 27.55 2.22 -17.73
C ASP A 351 27.19 0.98 -18.57
N LYS A 352 27.32 -0.20 -17.99
CA LYS A 352 26.93 -1.45 -18.68
C LYS A 352 25.42 -1.55 -18.86
N PHE A 353 24.66 -1.15 -17.83
CA PHE A 353 23.19 -1.07 -17.91
C PHE A 353 22.71 -0.16 -19.06
N PHE A 354 23.26 1.04 -19.17
CA PHE A 354 22.86 1.99 -20.23
C PHE A 354 23.13 1.46 -21.64
N GLY A 355 24.12 0.60 -21.80
CA GLY A 355 24.43 -0.07 -23.07
C GLY A 355 23.45 -1.17 -23.45
N GLU A 356 22.94 -1.90 -22.48
CA GLU A 356 22.27 -3.18 -22.71
C GLU A 356 20.78 -3.19 -22.36
N TYR A 357 20.32 -2.32 -21.45
CA TYR A 357 18.94 -2.32 -20.97
C TYR A 357 18.12 -1.14 -21.48
N GLU A 358 16.81 -1.36 -21.60
CA GLU A 358 15.81 -0.36 -21.92
C GLU A 358 14.73 -0.30 -20.84
N LEU A 359 14.21 0.90 -20.58
CA LEU A 359 13.12 1.11 -19.63
C LEU A 359 11.80 1.26 -20.34
N GLY A 360 10.88 0.34 -20.07
CA GLY A 360 9.51 0.35 -20.53
C GLY A 360 8.52 0.69 -19.43
N ARG A 361 7.22 0.64 -19.79
CA ARG A 361 6.09 0.84 -18.88
C ARG A 361 5.26 -0.42 -18.79
N THR A 362 4.66 -0.66 -17.64
CA THR A 362 3.67 -1.70 -17.43
C THR A 362 2.47 -1.14 -16.64
N VAL A 363 1.32 -1.78 -16.76
CA VAL A 363 0.14 -1.53 -15.93
C VAL A 363 -0.03 -2.59 -14.82
N LYS A 364 0.89 -3.58 -14.82
CA LYS A 364 1.00 -4.63 -13.80
C LYS A 364 2.19 -4.34 -12.89
N ARG A 365 2.57 -5.30 -12.06
CA ARG A 365 3.80 -5.23 -11.23
C ARG A 365 5.02 -4.97 -12.13
N GLY A 366 5.99 -4.19 -11.63
CA GLY A 366 7.29 -4.02 -12.26
C GLY A 366 8.03 -5.35 -12.40
N TYR A 367 8.92 -5.44 -13.37
CA TYR A 367 9.75 -6.63 -13.61
C TYR A 367 10.97 -6.32 -14.45
N CYS A 368 12.03 -7.11 -14.24
CA CYS A 368 13.18 -7.19 -15.12
C CYS A 368 13.02 -8.40 -16.06
N ASN A 369 13.24 -8.21 -17.35
CA ASN A 369 13.27 -9.27 -18.34
C ASN A 369 14.66 -9.32 -18.99
N SER A 370 15.53 -10.12 -18.43
CA SER A 370 16.92 -10.26 -18.87
C SER A 370 17.07 -10.79 -20.30
N ASN A 371 16.13 -11.64 -20.75
CA ASN A 371 16.18 -12.18 -22.12
C ASN A 371 16.02 -11.12 -23.21
N PHE A 372 15.36 -9.99 -22.87
CA PHE A 372 15.13 -8.89 -23.80
C PHE A 372 15.90 -7.62 -23.43
N GLY A 373 16.70 -7.63 -22.37
CA GLY A 373 17.38 -6.43 -21.89
C GLY A 373 16.39 -5.33 -21.52
N GLU A 374 15.30 -5.66 -20.82
CA GLU A 374 14.21 -4.73 -20.55
C GLU A 374 13.83 -4.74 -19.06
N ILE A 375 13.71 -3.54 -18.50
CA ILE A 375 13.01 -3.33 -17.23
C ILE A 375 11.70 -2.62 -17.52
N ARG A 376 10.62 -3.06 -16.88
CA ARG A 376 9.33 -2.35 -16.91
C ARG A 376 8.92 -1.94 -15.52
N LEU A 377 8.68 -0.66 -15.34
CA LEU A 377 8.15 -0.09 -14.10
C LEU A 377 6.69 0.29 -14.29
N SER A 378 5.90 0.02 -13.27
CA SER A 378 4.48 0.38 -13.26
C SER A 378 4.28 1.69 -12.52
N ALA A 379 3.52 2.61 -13.09
CA ALA A 379 3.04 3.79 -12.37
C ALA A 379 2.12 3.44 -11.18
N ASN A 380 1.65 2.18 -11.13
CA ASN A 380 0.80 1.62 -10.08
C ASN A 380 1.57 0.72 -9.10
N ASP A 381 2.90 0.67 -9.18
CA ASP A 381 3.72 0.02 -8.15
C ASP A 381 3.67 0.88 -6.87
N TYR A 382 2.50 0.86 -6.28
CA TYR A 382 2.28 1.40 -4.96
C TYR A 382 2.91 0.46 -3.95
N ASP A 383 3.65 1.04 -3.03
CA ASP A 383 3.96 0.33 -1.80
C ASP A 383 2.63 -0.10 -1.18
N SER A 384 2.44 -1.40 -1.06
CA SER A 384 1.30 -2.01 -0.37
C SER A 384 1.34 -1.77 1.14
N SER A 385 2.26 -0.94 1.64
CA SER A 385 2.23 -0.49 3.02
C SER A 385 0.89 0.20 3.25
N LYS A 386 0.16 -0.28 4.25
CA LYS A 386 -1.17 0.20 4.64
C LYS A 386 -1.25 1.70 4.94
N ASP A 387 -0.15 2.41 4.81
CA ASP A 387 0.02 3.80 5.22
C ASP A 387 -0.14 4.82 4.09
N GLY A 388 -0.44 4.37 2.86
CA GLY A 388 -0.72 5.25 1.73
C GLY A 388 0.48 6.07 1.22
N ILE A 389 1.72 5.71 1.61
CA ILE A 389 2.93 6.39 1.18
C ILE A 389 3.49 5.66 -0.03
N ASN A 390 3.46 6.35 -1.16
CA ASN A 390 4.00 5.80 -2.40
C ASN A 390 5.51 6.03 -2.49
N LEU A 391 6.29 5.07 -1.99
CA LEU A 391 7.72 4.93 -2.27
C LEU A 391 7.95 3.89 -3.39
N GLY A 392 6.87 3.30 -3.88
CA GLY A 392 6.89 2.08 -4.66
C GLY A 392 7.77 2.16 -5.89
N LEU A 393 7.72 3.27 -6.63
CA LEU A 393 8.43 3.33 -7.91
C LEU A 393 9.96 3.39 -7.76
N GLU A 394 10.47 4.13 -6.77
CA GLU A 394 11.91 4.21 -6.48
C GLU A 394 12.42 2.87 -5.92
N ARG A 395 11.65 2.24 -5.05
CA ARG A 395 11.96 0.93 -4.49
C ARG A 395 11.97 -0.14 -5.57
N THR A 396 10.93 -0.21 -6.39
CA THR A 396 10.84 -1.13 -7.53
C THR A 396 11.99 -0.86 -8.51
N ALA A 397 12.33 0.39 -8.78
CA ALA A 397 13.48 0.72 -9.63
C ALA A 397 14.79 0.19 -9.08
N SER A 398 15.04 0.32 -7.76
CA SER A 398 16.24 -0.24 -7.11
C SER A 398 16.26 -1.76 -7.19
N HIS A 399 15.11 -2.40 -6.96
CA HIS A 399 14.94 -3.86 -7.02
C HIS A 399 15.22 -4.40 -8.44
N GLU A 400 14.53 -3.88 -9.45
CA GLU A 400 14.67 -4.37 -10.83
C GLU A 400 16.06 -4.04 -11.43
N THR A 401 16.69 -2.95 -10.97
CA THR A 401 18.07 -2.65 -11.34
C THR A 401 19.02 -3.73 -10.83
N ALA A 402 18.83 -4.23 -9.62
CA ALA A 402 19.68 -5.29 -9.08
C ALA A 402 19.56 -6.59 -9.87
N HIS A 403 18.35 -6.97 -10.31
CA HIS A 403 18.18 -8.12 -11.22
C HIS A 403 18.92 -7.94 -12.56
N ALA A 404 18.89 -6.72 -13.12
CA ALA A 404 19.69 -6.43 -14.30
C ALA A 404 21.20 -6.59 -14.02
N MET A 405 21.66 -6.20 -12.81
CA MET A 405 23.06 -6.38 -12.41
C MET A 405 23.47 -7.85 -12.25
N GLU A 406 22.59 -8.70 -11.70
CA GLU A 406 22.83 -10.16 -11.66
C GLU A 406 23.13 -10.72 -13.06
N GLU A 407 22.34 -10.30 -14.06
CA GLU A 407 22.49 -10.80 -15.43
C GLU A 407 23.73 -10.22 -16.12
N LEU A 408 24.00 -8.93 -15.93
CA LEU A 408 25.13 -8.24 -16.52
C LEU A 408 26.49 -8.66 -15.95
N PHE A 409 26.50 -9.13 -14.70
CA PHE A 409 27.73 -9.48 -13.95
C PHE A 409 27.66 -10.91 -13.42
N PRO A 410 28.06 -11.92 -14.21
CA PRO A 410 27.96 -13.32 -13.82
C PRO A 410 28.67 -13.66 -12.49
N LYS A 411 29.76 -12.98 -12.16
CA LYS A 411 30.45 -13.16 -10.87
C LYS A 411 29.57 -12.77 -9.70
N LEU A 412 28.72 -11.71 -9.86
CA LEU A 412 27.76 -11.32 -8.84
C LEU A 412 26.74 -12.44 -8.61
N ARG A 413 26.16 -12.98 -9.68
CA ARG A 413 25.21 -14.09 -9.59
C ARG A 413 25.84 -15.35 -8.97
N ASP A 414 27.10 -15.69 -9.33
CA ASP A 414 27.79 -16.81 -8.72
C ASP A 414 27.97 -16.62 -7.20
N MET A 415 28.18 -15.40 -6.75
CA MET A 415 28.26 -15.07 -5.32
C MET A 415 26.93 -15.18 -4.64
N GLU A 416 25.82 -14.72 -5.27
CA GLU A 416 24.47 -14.89 -4.74
C GLU A 416 24.10 -16.37 -4.63
N GLU A 417 24.43 -17.17 -5.65
CA GLU A 417 24.21 -18.61 -5.60
C GLU A 417 24.98 -19.26 -4.44
N ALA A 418 26.24 -18.88 -4.24
CA ALA A 418 27.05 -19.41 -3.15
C ALA A 418 26.47 -19.02 -1.79
N TYR A 419 26.07 -17.76 -1.63
CA TYR A 419 25.45 -17.24 -0.41
C TYR A 419 24.09 -17.90 -0.16
N TYR A 420 23.24 -18.01 -1.18
CA TYR A 420 21.96 -18.68 -1.09
C TYR A 420 22.08 -20.13 -0.63
N LYS A 421 23.01 -20.89 -1.23
CA LYS A 421 23.28 -22.26 -0.85
C LYS A 421 23.80 -22.39 0.59
N GLU A 422 24.66 -21.48 1.02
CA GLU A 422 25.18 -21.43 2.39
C GLU A 422 24.04 -21.19 3.39
N ARG A 423 23.19 -20.19 3.13
CA ARG A 423 22.09 -19.78 4.02
C ARG A 423 20.97 -20.82 4.09
N THR A 424 20.63 -21.42 2.96
CA THR A 424 19.46 -22.31 2.87
C THR A 424 19.83 -23.80 2.94
N GLN A 425 21.05 -24.13 3.40
CA GLN A 425 21.50 -25.50 3.50
C GLN A 425 20.61 -26.33 4.45
N GLY A 426 20.02 -27.38 3.93
CA GLY A 426 19.13 -28.28 4.68
C GLY A 426 17.70 -27.77 4.82
N GLU A 427 17.39 -26.59 4.31
CA GLU A 427 16.02 -26.05 4.36
C GLU A 427 15.11 -26.66 3.29
N LYS A 428 13.85 -26.78 3.65
CA LYS A 428 12.78 -27.22 2.73
C LYS A 428 12.05 -26.02 2.15
N SER A 429 11.75 -26.09 0.85
CA SER A 429 10.92 -25.08 0.20
C SER A 429 9.51 -25.02 0.81
N VAL A 430 9.05 -23.82 1.11
CA VAL A 430 7.73 -23.51 1.68
C VAL A 430 7.02 -22.50 0.76
N ARG A 431 5.71 -22.61 0.59
CA ARG A 431 4.94 -21.66 -0.22
C ARG A 431 5.00 -20.26 0.38
N LEU A 432 5.33 -19.26 -0.44
CA LEU A 432 5.32 -17.84 -0.05
C LEU A 432 3.95 -17.40 0.47
N SER A 433 2.86 -17.85 -0.13
CA SER A 433 1.50 -17.55 0.31
C SER A 433 1.16 -18.04 1.74
N LYS A 434 1.92 -19.00 2.29
CA LYS A 434 1.77 -19.44 3.69
C LYS A 434 2.49 -18.51 4.66
N LEU A 435 3.64 -17.98 4.28
CA LEU A 435 4.46 -17.10 5.11
C LEU A 435 4.00 -15.65 5.03
N LEU A 436 3.48 -15.25 3.86
CA LEU A 436 3.00 -13.91 3.56
C LEU A 436 1.53 -13.98 3.11
N PRO A 437 0.59 -14.27 4.01
CA PRO A 437 -0.82 -14.38 3.68
C PRO A 437 -1.39 -13.03 3.20
N GLY A 438 -2.16 -13.07 2.10
CA GLY A 438 -2.74 -11.86 1.50
C GLY A 438 -1.84 -11.13 0.51
N SER A 439 -0.61 -11.59 0.28
CA SER A 439 0.35 -10.99 -0.66
C SER A 439 0.05 -11.24 -2.15
N GLY A 440 -0.91 -12.14 -2.46
CA GLY A 440 -1.25 -12.49 -3.85
C GLY A 440 -0.32 -13.48 -4.52
N TYR A 441 0.67 -14.04 -3.82
CA TYR A 441 1.59 -15.05 -4.38
C TYR A 441 0.85 -16.33 -4.82
N GLY A 442 1.29 -16.89 -5.96
CA GLY A 442 0.78 -18.12 -6.54
C GLY A 442 1.05 -19.36 -5.68
N ARG A 443 0.43 -20.50 -6.07
CA ARG A 443 0.63 -21.77 -5.35
C ARG A 443 1.99 -22.41 -5.61
N ASP A 444 2.60 -22.08 -6.69
CA ASP A 444 3.90 -22.50 -7.23
C ASP A 444 5.06 -21.64 -6.73
N GLU A 445 4.79 -20.43 -6.25
CA GLU A 445 5.82 -19.58 -5.67
C GLU A 445 6.25 -20.08 -4.29
N VAL A 446 7.47 -20.58 -4.23
CA VAL A 446 8.08 -21.17 -3.03
C VAL A 446 9.33 -20.42 -2.61
N THR A 447 9.70 -20.55 -1.36
CA THR A 447 10.89 -19.96 -0.77
C THR A 447 11.55 -20.95 0.18
N ARG A 448 12.86 -20.81 0.37
CA ARG A 448 13.58 -21.37 1.51
C ARG A 448 13.80 -20.23 2.51
N PRO A 449 12.95 -20.14 3.54
CA PRO A 449 12.82 -18.90 4.30
C PRO A 449 14.04 -18.57 5.16
N ASP A 450 14.80 -19.56 5.60
CA ASP A 450 15.89 -19.37 6.55
C ASP A 450 15.51 -18.32 7.62
N HIS A 451 16.49 -17.50 8.07
CA HIS A 451 16.26 -16.31 8.90
C HIS A 451 16.42 -15.02 8.11
N PHE A 452 16.11 -15.03 6.82
CA PHE A 452 16.09 -13.82 6.01
C PHE A 452 15.12 -12.77 6.60
N PHE A 453 15.51 -11.50 6.49
CA PHE A 453 14.65 -10.40 6.98
C PHE A 453 13.27 -10.37 6.35
N ASN A 454 13.14 -10.90 5.14
CA ASN A 454 11.89 -11.12 4.43
C ASN A 454 11.91 -12.51 3.77
N PRO A 455 10.87 -13.33 3.94
CA PRO A 455 10.80 -14.65 3.30
C PRO A 455 10.98 -14.64 1.77
N TYR A 456 10.68 -13.52 1.11
CA TYR A 456 10.84 -13.38 -0.33
C TYR A 456 12.31 -13.41 -0.77
N VAL A 457 13.26 -12.99 0.08
CA VAL A 457 14.72 -13.07 -0.21
C VAL A 457 15.15 -14.48 -0.54
N GLY A 458 14.55 -15.48 0.12
CA GLY A 458 14.83 -16.90 -0.10
C GLY A 458 14.01 -17.54 -1.23
N LYS A 459 13.38 -16.76 -2.12
CA LYS A 459 12.56 -17.29 -3.23
C LYS A 459 13.36 -18.28 -4.07
N ASP A 460 12.74 -19.44 -4.33
CA ASP A 460 13.35 -20.55 -5.04
C ASP A 460 12.76 -20.66 -6.45
N TYR A 461 13.53 -20.25 -7.43
CA TYR A 461 13.17 -20.27 -8.85
C TYR A 461 13.45 -21.61 -9.55
N SER A 462 13.92 -22.63 -8.84
CA SER A 462 14.22 -23.96 -9.42
C SER A 462 13.00 -24.66 -10.03
N HIS A 463 11.81 -24.18 -9.71
CA HIS A 463 10.54 -24.70 -10.21
C HIS A 463 10.03 -24.01 -11.48
N ASP A 464 10.65 -22.89 -11.91
CA ASP A 464 10.16 -22.09 -13.03
C ASP A 464 10.51 -22.66 -14.43
N GLY A 465 11.09 -23.84 -14.49
CA GLY A 465 11.36 -24.58 -15.72
C GLY A 465 12.78 -25.12 -15.81
N LYS A 466 12.94 -26.22 -16.55
CA LYS A 466 14.20 -27.00 -16.60
C LYS A 466 15.43 -26.26 -17.20
N ASN A 467 15.21 -25.10 -17.82
CA ASN A 467 16.27 -24.32 -18.49
C ASN A 467 16.37 -22.87 -17.99
N ALA A 468 15.65 -22.50 -16.93
CA ALA A 468 15.76 -21.17 -16.38
C ALA A 468 17.11 -21.02 -15.67
N LYS A 469 17.85 -19.95 -15.97
CA LYS A 469 18.99 -19.56 -15.15
C LYS A 469 18.50 -19.26 -13.74
N PRO A 470 19.22 -19.65 -12.69
CA PRO A 470 18.83 -19.30 -11.34
C PRO A 470 18.83 -17.76 -11.19
N HIS A 471 17.73 -17.21 -10.70
CA HIS A 471 17.62 -15.85 -10.25
C HIS A 471 17.56 -15.84 -8.72
N PHE A 472 17.99 -14.75 -8.11
CA PHE A 472 18.01 -14.61 -6.66
C PHE A 472 17.34 -13.28 -6.29
N GLU A 473 16.75 -13.23 -5.10
CA GLU A 473 16.14 -12.02 -4.54
C GLU A 473 17.06 -11.38 -3.47
N ILE A 474 18.32 -11.81 -3.40
CA ILE A 474 19.25 -11.37 -2.36
C ILE A 474 19.73 -9.94 -2.65
N MET A 475 20.30 -9.69 -3.85
CA MET A 475 20.73 -8.35 -4.22
C MET A 475 19.53 -7.42 -4.48
N SER A 476 18.46 -7.92 -5.12
CA SER A 476 17.29 -7.11 -5.44
C SER A 476 16.62 -6.57 -4.18
N MET A 477 16.24 -7.46 -3.27
CA MET A 477 15.70 -7.07 -1.96
C MET A 477 16.74 -6.35 -1.11
N GLY A 478 18.00 -6.80 -1.18
CA GLY A 478 19.08 -6.20 -0.42
C GLY A 478 19.31 -4.74 -0.76
N MET A 479 19.45 -4.39 -2.02
CA MET A 479 19.62 -3.00 -2.47
C MET A 479 18.39 -2.15 -2.20
N GLU A 480 17.19 -2.68 -2.48
CA GLU A 480 15.92 -2.01 -2.19
C GLU A 480 15.86 -1.55 -0.73
N TYR A 481 16.11 -2.48 0.21
CA TYR A 481 16.01 -2.17 1.63
C TYR A 481 17.23 -1.42 2.17
N MET A 482 18.45 -1.67 1.67
CA MET A 482 19.65 -0.91 2.08
C MET A 482 19.49 0.60 1.82
N ILE A 483 18.82 0.95 0.74
CA ILE A 483 18.61 2.34 0.34
C ILE A 483 17.45 2.96 1.11
N HIS A 484 16.35 2.22 1.33
CA HIS A 484 15.10 2.83 1.79
C HIS A 484 14.72 2.49 3.23
N GLU A 485 15.01 1.27 3.71
CA GLU A 485 14.58 0.75 5.02
C GLU A 485 15.65 -0.14 5.68
N PRO A 486 16.89 0.37 5.88
CA PRO A 486 18.02 -0.45 6.31
C PRO A 486 17.87 -1.09 7.69
N GLU A 487 16.93 -0.64 8.53
CA GLU A 487 16.68 -1.24 9.84
C GLU A 487 16.08 -2.65 9.79
N VAL A 488 15.61 -3.11 8.64
CA VAL A 488 15.15 -4.51 8.49
C VAL A 488 16.32 -5.48 8.70
N PHE A 489 17.54 -5.02 8.42
CA PHE A 489 18.75 -5.81 8.59
C PHE A 489 19.20 -5.97 10.06
N ASP A 490 18.56 -5.29 11.01
CA ASP A 490 18.72 -5.60 12.43
C ASP A 490 18.34 -7.06 12.75
N LYS A 491 17.46 -7.64 11.92
CA LYS A 491 17.02 -9.04 12.01
C LYS A 491 17.87 -10.01 11.18
N ASP A 492 18.62 -9.50 10.21
CA ASP A 492 19.43 -10.27 9.28
C ASP A 492 20.71 -9.51 8.89
N PRO A 493 21.63 -9.33 9.86
CA PRO A 493 22.87 -8.62 9.58
C PRO A 493 23.78 -9.32 8.56
N ASP A 494 23.58 -10.62 8.36
CA ASP A 494 24.39 -11.37 7.39
C ASP A 494 24.04 -11.01 5.93
N THR A 495 22.74 -10.87 5.61
CA THR A 495 22.33 -10.36 4.28
C THR A 495 22.84 -8.93 4.06
N ARG A 496 22.78 -8.07 5.07
CA ARG A 496 23.37 -6.73 4.97
C ARG A 496 24.86 -6.79 4.68
N ASN A 497 25.60 -7.64 5.39
CA ASN A 497 27.04 -7.80 5.20
C ASN A 497 27.37 -8.36 3.81
N PHE A 498 26.52 -9.23 3.27
CA PHE A 498 26.65 -9.69 1.90
C PHE A 498 26.55 -8.52 0.91
N ILE A 499 25.50 -7.69 0.99
CA ILE A 499 25.30 -6.55 0.10
C ILE A 499 26.47 -5.55 0.19
N LEU A 500 26.82 -5.13 1.41
CA LEU A 500 27.97 -4.23 1.62
C LEU A 500 29.27 -4.82 1.11
N GLY A 501 29.48 -6.11 1.34
CA GLY A 501 30.67 -6.83 0.89
C GLY A 501 30.77 -6.89 -0.63
N VAL A 502 29.67 -7.17 -1.32
CA VAL A 502 29.62 -7.12 -2.80
C VAL A 502 30.03 -5.75 -3.30
N LEU A 503 29.44 -4.69 -2.76
CA LEU A 503 29.75 -3.33 -3.16
C LEU A 503 31.20 -2.94 -2.81
N ALA A 504 31.69 -3.34 -1.63
CA ALA A 504 33.02 -3.00 -1.14
C ALA A 504 34.15 -3.77 -1.82
N THR A 505 33.91 -5.02 -2.22
CA THR A 505 34.94 -5.85 -2.90
C THR A 505 34.98 -5.59 -4.40
N GLY A 506 33.93 -5.03 -5.00
CA GLY A 506 33.84 -4.90 -6.46
C GLY A 506 33.89 -6.26 -7.17
N VAL A 507 33.31 -7.30 -6.56
CA VAL A 507 33.32 -8.67 -7.11
C VAL A 507 32.71 -8.78 -8.51
N PHE A 508 31.99 -7.77 -8.91
CA PHE A 508 31.38 -7.61 -10.23
C PHE A 508 32.36 -7.13 -11.31
N GLU A 509 33.55 -6.64 -10.96
CA GLU A 509 34.63 -6.28 -11.90
C GLU A 509 35.50 -7.52 -12.20
#